data_199efbd8a62813c8e6d4fadf9bdb4c19
#
_entry.id   199efbd8a62813c8e6d4fadf9bdb4c19
#
_cell.length_a   1.000
_cell.length_b   1.000
_cell.length_c   1.000
_cell.angle_alpha   90.00
_cell.angle_beta   90.00
_cell.angle_gamma   90.00
#
_symmetry.space_group_name_H-M   'P 1'
#
loop_
_entity.id
_entity.type
_entity.pdbx_description
1 polymer ?
#
loop_
_entity_poly.entity_id
_entity_poly.type
_entity_poly.pdbx_seq_one_letter_code
_entity_poly.pdbx_strand_id
1 'polypeptide(L)'
;MQTFLKFERSLVGMETDQAMRQRIWQSVVFFNYLQVAMGGPREAGTSAQYQQAGKALYEVMEKYQPEYIIAWGNRLWDKLPGEHWTDATDIVADGYRVATGTYTLASGRRVKVMAVNHPSVGYSWDYWHRVITEFMK
;
A
#
# COMPACT_ATOMS: atom_id res chain seq x y z
N MET A 1 4.90 10.89 12.73
CA MET A 1 4.29 12.06 12.08
C MET A 1 4.84 12.32 10.69
N GLN A 2 6.17 12.35 10.54
CA GLN A 2 6.78 12.58 9.22
C GLN A 2 6.33 11.55 8.18
N THR A 3 6.24 10.28 8.56
CA THR A 3 5.82 9.20 7.66
C THR A 3 4.45 9.46 7.05
N PHE A 4 3.46 9.78 7.88
CA PHE A 4 2.10 10.03 7.41
C PHE A 4 2.01 11.29 6.55
N LEU A 5 2.73 12.35 6.95
CA LEU A 5 2.75 13.60 6.18
C LEU A 5 3.34 13.40 4.78
N LYS A 6 4.43 12.65 4.68
CA LYS A 6 5.07 12.38 3.39
C LYS A 6 4.13 11.59 2.47
N PHE A 7 3.44 10.60 3.02
CA PHE A 7 2.51 9.81 2.23
C PHE A 7 1.32 10.66 1.79
N GLU A 8 0.75 11.48 2.67
CA GLU A 8 -0.33 12.40 2.31
C GLU A 8 0.05 13.28 1.14
N ARG A 9 1.26 13.84 1.16
CA ARG A 9 1.75 14.67 0.05
C ARG A 9 1.84 13.90 -1.25
N SER A 10 2.21 12.63 -1.18
CA SER A 10 2.26 11.80 -2.39
C SER A 10 0.89 11.50 -2.95
N LEU A 11 -0.15 11.44 -2.12
CA LEU A 11 -1.52 11.24 -2.59
C LEU A 11 -2.06 12.48 -3.31
N VAL A 12 -1.85 13.66 -2.77
CA VAL A 12 -2.49 14.89 -3.28
C VAL A 12 -1.54 15.79 -4.08
N GLY A 13 -0.24 15.56 -4.02
CA GLY A 13 0.74 16.32 -4.81
C GLY A 13 1.08 17.69 -4.24
N MET A 14 0.78 17.92 -2.97
CA MET A 14 1.06 19.20 -2.31
C MET A 14 1.10 18.98 -0.80
N GLU A 15 1.52 20.01 -0.06
CA GLU A 15 1.39 20.00 1.39
C GLU A 15 -0.08 19.97 1.81
N THR A 16 -0.36 19.26 2.90
CA THR A 16 -1.72 19.07 3.37
C THR A 16 -2.01 19.95 4.57
N ASP A 17 -3.21 20.50 4.62
CA ASP A 17 -3.73 21.16 5.82
C ASP A 17 -4.56 20.18 6.65
N GLN A 18 -5.07 20.61 7.79
CA GLN A 18 -5.81 19.73 8.69
C GLN A 18 -7.09 19.18 8.05
N ALA A 19 -7.79 20.01 7.31
CA ALA A 19 -9.04 19.58 6.66
C ALA A 19 -8.77 18.50 5.59
N MET A 20 -7.70 18.67 4.81
CA MET A 20 -7.28 17.68 3.82
C MET A 20 -6.88 16.36 4.48
N ARG A 21 -6.13 16.42 5.58
CA ARG A 21 -5.74 15.21 6.34
C ARG A 21 -6.95 14.44 6.81
N GLN A 22 -7.94 15.13 7.38
CA GLN A 22 -9.16 14.48 7.84
C GLN A 22 -9.87 13.77 6.70
N ARG A 23 -10.01 14.41 5.55
CA ARG A 23 -10.65 13.80 4.38
C ARG A 23 -9.89 12.57 3.89
N ILE A 24 -8.55 12.64 3.82
CA ILE A 24 -7.73 11.53 3.38
C ILE A 24 -7.94 10.32 4.31
N TRP A 25 -7.72 10.51 5.61
CA TRP A 25 -7.74 9.39 6.55
C TRP A 25 -9.14 8.87 6.86
N GLN A 26 -10.19 9.65 6.57
CA GLN A 26 -11.56 9.18 6.63
C GLN A 26 -11.97 8.38 5.39
N SER A 27 -11.26 8.55 4.29
CA SER A 27 -11.58 7.88 3.03
C SER A 27 -10.77 6.60 2.79
N VAL A 28 -9.85 6.25 3.68
CA VAL A 28 -8.97 5.09 3.54
C VAL A 28 -9.10 4.17 4.74
N VAL A 29 -8.73 2.91 4.56
CA VAL A 29 -8.52 1.96 5.64
C VAL A 29 -7.03 1.78 5.81
N PHE A 30 -6.50 2.16 6.97
CA PHE A 30 -5.10 1.92 7.31
C PHE A 30 -5.00 0.57 8.02
N PHE A 31 -4.13 -0.30 7.53
CA PHE A 31 -4.04 -1.67 8.00
C PHE A 31 -2.59 -2.07 8.19
N ASN A 32 -2.22 -2.43 9.40
CA ASN A 32 -0.90 -2.98 9.70
C ASN A 32 -0.87 -4.44 9.31
N TYR A 33 -0.05 -4.81 8.32
CA TYR A 33 -0.03 -6.16 7.78
C TYR A 33 0.32 -7.19 8.84
N LEU A 34 1.41 -6.97 9.59
CA LEU A 34 1.73 -7.80 10.74
C LEU A 34 1.04 -7.23 11.97
N GLN A 35 0.09 -7.98 12.52
CA GLN A 35 -0.77 -7.53 13.62
C GLN A 35 -0.29 -8.05 14.97
N VAL A 36 0.98 -8.41 15.07
CA VAL A 36 1.61 -8.89 16.31
C VAL A 36 2.73 -7.96 16.71
N ALA A 37 3.03 -7.88 18.01
CA ALA A 37 4.14 -7.08 18.48
C ALA A 37 5.45 -7.68 18.00
N MET A 38 6.36 -6.85 17.52
CA MET A 38 7.68 -7.25 17.09
C MET A 38 8.69 -6.97 18.19
N GLY A 39 9.78 -7.72 18.19
CA GLY A 39 10.83 -7.58 19.21
C GLY A 39 11.63 -6.29 19.08
N GLY A 40 11.57 -5.62 17.94
CA GLY A 40 12.24 -4.34 17.74
C GLY A 40 11.88 -3.72 16.41
N PRO A 41 12.31 -2.47 16.18
CA PRO A 41 12.06 -1.79 14.91
C PRO A 41 12.73 -2.54 13.76
N ARG A 42 12.05 -2.62 12.62
CA ARG A 42 12.53 -3.29 11.40
C ARG A 42 12.75 -4.80 11.56
N GLU A 43 12.29 -5.40 12.64
CA GLU A 43 12.36 -6.84 12.79
C GLU A 43 11.40 -7.49 11.78
N ALA A 44 11.89 -8.51 11.07
CA ALA A 44 11.08 -9.24 10.10
C ALA A 44 10.17 -10.23 10.82
N GLY A 45 8.95 -10.40 10.31
CA GLY A 45 8.05 -11.41 10.82
C GLY A 45 8.49 -12.83 10.45
N THR A 46 7.93 -13.82 11.12
CA THR A 46 8.12 -15.23 10.78
C THR A 46 7.21 -15.60 9.59
N SER A 47 7.51 -16.75 8.95
CA SER A 47 6.65 -17.26 7.87
C SER A 47 5.22 -17.48 8.35
N ALA A 48 5.03 -18.00 9.55
CA ALA A 48 3.70 -18.22 10.12
C ALA A 48 2.95 -16.89 10.33
N GLN A 49 3.66 -15.85 10.79
CA GLN A 49 3.08 -14.52 10.96
C GLN A 49 2.63 -13.93 9.64
N TYR A 50 3.43 -14.08 8.57
CA TYR A 50 3.06 -13.59 7.24
C TYR A 50 1.90 -14.38 6.64
N GLN A 51 1.81 -15.68 6.88
CA GLN A 51 0.65 -16.46 6.43
C GLN A 51 -0.63 -15.98 7.11
N GLN A 52 -0.57 -15.74 8.41
CA GLN A 52 -1.71 -15.22 9.17
C GLN A 52 -2.10 -13.83 8.67
N ALA A 53 -1.11 -12.98 8.41
CA ALA A 53 -1.35 -11.64 7.88
C ALA A 53 -2.03 -11.68 6.51
N GLY A 54 -1.64 -12.62 5.65
CA GLY A 54 -2.28 -12.80 4.34
C GLY A 54 -3.76 -13.15 4.46
N LYS A 55 -4.11 -14.03 5.39
CA LYS A 55 -5.52 -14.36 5.65
C LYS A 55 -6.29 -13.14 6.12
N ALA A 56 -5.71 -12.36 7.03
CA ALA A 56 -6.34 -11.14 7.54
C ALA A 56 -6.53 -10.11 6.41
N LEU A 57 -5.56 -10.00 5.49
CA LEU A 57 -5.68 -9.09 4.37
C LEU A 57 -6.87 -9.46 3.47
N TYR A 58 -7.06 -10.74 3.17
CA TYR A 58 -8.22 -11.18 2.38
C TYR A 58 -9.53 -10.83 3.08
N GLU A 59 -9.61 -11.01 4.39
CA GLU A 59 -10.80 -10.62 5.16
C GLU A 59 -11.06 -9.12 5.06
N VAL A 60 -10.02 -8.30 5.17
CA VAL A 60 -10.14 -6.84 5.03
C VAL A 60 -10.63 -6.47 3.63
N MET A 61 -10.05 -7.07 2.60
CA MET A 61 -10.47 -6.81 1.22
C MET A 61 -11.92 -7.19 0.98
N GLU A 62 -12.35 -8.35 1.48
CA GLU A 62 -13.75 -8.79 1.31
C GLU A 62 -14.72 -7.90 2.08
N LYS A 63 -14.31 -7.42 3.24
CA LYS A 63 -15.15 -6.56 4.07
C LYS A 63 -15.33 -5.16 3.46
N TYR A 64 -14.23 -4.55 3.04
CA TYR A 64 -14.23 -3.14 2.62
C TYR A 64 -14.31 -2.95 1.12
N GLN A 65 -14.05 -3.98 0.32
CA GLN A 65 -14.14 -3.95 -1.15
C GLN A 65 -13.39 -2.74 -1.75
N PRO A 66 -12.09 -2.53 -1.42
CA PRO A 66 -11.36 -1.38 -1.92
C PRO A 66 -11.11 -1.47 -3.42
N GLU A 67 -10.92 -0.33 -4.07
CA GLU A 67 -10.46 -0.30 -5.47
C GLU A 67 -8.94 -0.43 -5.54
N TYR A 68 -8.24 0.15 -4.57
CA TYR A 68 -6.78 0.26 -4.59
C TYR A 68 -6.19 -0.12 -3.25
N ILE A 69 -5.02 -0.75 -3.30
CA ILE A 69 -4.17 -0.97 -2.14
C ILE A 69 -2.80 -0.37 -2.45
N ILE A 70 -2.29 0.44 -1.53
CA ILE A 70 -0.94 0.96 -1.59
C ILE A 70 -0.19 0.42 -0.39
N ALA A 71 0.79 -0.45 -0.64
CA ALA A 71 1.61 -1.04 0.40
C ALA A 71 2.83 -0.16 0.65
N TRP A 72 3.24 -0.07 1.92
CA TRP A 72 4.39 0.72 2.33
C TRP A 72 5.61 -0.19 2.50
N GLY A 73 6.52 -0.11 1.54
CA GLY A 73 7.80 -0.77 1.62
C GLY A 73 7.91 -2.04 0.77
N ASN A 74 9.11 -2.28 0.26
CA ASN A 74 9.38 -3.42 -0.62
C ASN A 74 9.34 -4.75 0.14
N ARG A 75 9.70 -4.75 1.42
CA ARG A 75 9.61 -5.96 2.23
C ARG A 75 8.18 -6.46 2.31
N LEU A 76 7.23 -5.54 2.54
CA LEU A 76 5.83 -5.89 2.58
C LEU A 76 5.35 -6.41 1.23
N TRP A 77 5.74 -5.74 0.14
CA TRP A 77 5.39 -6.17 -1.21
C TRP A 77 5.77 -7.62 -1.46
N ASP A 78 7.00 -8.00 -1.07
CA ASP A 78 7.50 -9.36 -1.28
C ASP A 78 6.77 -10.41 -0.43
N LYS A 79 6.07 -9.99 0.61
CA LYS A 79 5.38 -10.87 1.55
C LYS A 79 3.87 -10.88 1.37
N LEU A 80 3.34 -10.16 0.41
CA LEU A 80 1.91 -10.20 0.11
C LEU A 80 1.50 -11.61 -0.35
N PRO A 81 0.28 -12.05 0.01
CA PRO A 81 -0.15 -13.41 -0.36
C PRO A 81 -0.32 -13.53 -1.87
N GLY A 82 0.00 -14.71 -2.40
CA GLY A 82 -0.05 -14.97 -3.84
C GLY A 82 -1.37 -15.51 -4.36
N GLU A 83 -2.29 -15.93 -3.49
CA GLU A 83 -3.57 -16.46 -3.93
C GLU A 83 -4.42 -15.36 -4.55
N HIS A 84 -5.06 -15.66 -5.67
CA HIS A 84 -5.94 -14.73 -6.40
C HIS A 84 -5.20 -13.51 -6.95
N TRP A 85 -3.88 -13.57 -7.00
CA TRP A 85 -3.02 -12.51 -7.51
C TRP A 85 -2.76 -12.70 -9.00
N THR A 86 -2.79 -11.60 -9.73
CA THR A 86 -2.38 -11.54 -11.14
C THR A 86 -1.46 -10.34 -11.32
N ASP A 87 -0.30 -10.56 -11.92
CA ASP A 87 0.60 -9.46 -12.24
C ASP A 87 -0.06 -8.52 -13.26
N ALA A 88 0.16 -7.24 -13.11
CA ALA A 88 -0.31 -6.22 -14.03
C ALA A 88 0.87 -5.51 -14.68
N THR A 89 0.57 -4.63 -15.62
CA THR A 89 1.60 -3.89 -16.35
C THR A 89 2.30 -2.90 -15.40
N ASP A 90 3.63 -2.91 -15.45
CA ASP A 90 4.43 -1.97 -14.65
C ASP A 90 4.09 -0.52 -15.00
N ILE A 91 4.14 0.34 -14.00
CA ILE A 91 4.09 1.78 -14.21
C ILE A 91 5.52 2.26 -14.46
N VAL A 92 5.71 3.04 -15.50
CA VAL A 92 7.00 3.64 -15.81
C VAL A 92 6.92 5.14 -15.54
N ALA A 93 7.77 5.63 -14.66
CA ALA A 93 7.86 7.04 -14.31
C ALA A 93 9.32 7.42 -14.11
N ASP A 94 9.76 8.49 -14.73
CA ASP A 94 11.13 9.00 -14.66
C ASP A 94 12.19 7.91 -14.97
N GLY A 95 11.87 7.00 -15.90
CA GLY A 95 12.76 5.91 -16.28
C GLY A 95 12.80 4.72 -15.33
N TYR A 96 12.08 4.77 -14.23
CA TYR A 96 11.97 3.66 -13.27
C TYR A 96 10.68 2.89 -13.48
N ARG A 97 10.74 1.59 -13.23
CA ARG A 97 9.56 0.72 -13.32
C ARG A 97 9.07 0.38 -11.93
N VAL A 98 7.74 0.48 -11.76
CA VAL A 98 7.07 0.12 -10.51
C VAL A 98 6.12 -1.03 -10.80
N ALA A 99 6.34 -2.16 -10.14
CA ALA A 99 5.50 -3.34 -10.33
C ALA A 99 4.10 -3.10 -9.74
N THR A 100 3.10 -3.63 -10.42
CA THR A 100 1.72 -3.62 -9.94
C THR A 100 1.09 -4.98 -10.09
N GLY A 101 -0.03 -5.20 -9.43
CA GLY A 101 -0.79 -6.42 -9.57
C GLY A 101 -2.24 -6.21 -9.20
N THR A 102 -2.98 -7.30 -9.22
CA THR A 102 -4.42 -7.27 -8.97
C THR A 102 -4.83 -8.49 -8.16
N TYR A 103 -5.58 -8.28 -7.10
CA TYR A 103 -6.32 -9.35 -6.44
C TYR A 103 -7.74 -9.41 -7.00
N THR A 104 -8.21 -10.62 -7.26
CA THR A 104 -9.61 -10.85 -7.63
C THR A 104 -10.33 -11.43 -6.44
N LEU A 105 -11.35 -10.72 -5.95
CA LEU A 105 -12.12 -11.12 -4.78
C LEU A 105 -13.21 -12.13 -5.15
N ALA A 106 -13.80 -12.78 -4.13
CA ALA A 106 -14.89 -13.73 -4.33
C ALA A 106 -16.08 -13.11 -5.06
N SER A 107 -16.32 -11.81 -4.86
CA SER A 107 -17.37 -11.06 -5.55
C SER A 107 -17.07 -10.80 -7.03
N GLY A 108 -15.86 -11.10 -7.49
CA GLY A 108 -15.41 -10.74 -8.84
C GLY A 108 -14.76 -9.35 -8.91
N ARG A 109 -14.82 -8.55 -7.84
CA ARG A 109 -14.17 -7.24 -7.81
C ARG A 109 -12.66 -7.41 -7.90
N ARG A 110 -12.03 -6.54 -8.66
CA ARG A 110 -10.57 -6.49 -8.78
C ARG A 110 -10.02 -5.35 -7.95
N VAL A 111 -9.00 -5.68 -7.15
CA VAL A 111 -8.31 -4.70 -6.30
C VAL A 111 -6.93 -4.48 -6.89
N LYS A 112 -6.64 -3.26 -7.32
CA LYS A 112 -5.32 -2.91 -7.88
C LYS A 112 -4.35 -2.64 -6.75
N VAL A 113 -3.15 -3.17 -6.85
CA VAL A 113 -2.16 -3.14 -5.77
C VAL A 113 -0.82 -2.64 -6.30
N MET A 114 -0.20 -1.73 -5.56
CA MET A 114 1.19 -1.34 -5.78
C MET A 114 1.87 -1.09 -4.44
N ALA A 115 3.18 -1.00 -4.44
CA ALA A 115 3.93 -0.58 -3.26
C ALA A 115 4.67 0.72 -3.57
N VAL A 116 4.76 1.57 -2.55
CA VAL A 116 5.66 2.72 -2.55
C VAL A 116 6.82 2.39 -1.62
N ASN A 117 7.92 3.13 -1.71
CA ASN A 117 8.96 3.04 -0.69
C ASN A 117 8.34 3.41 0.66
N HIS A 118 8.84 2.81 1.74
CA HIS A 118 8.30 3.16 3.06
C HIS A 118 8.51 4.66 3.29
N PRO A 119 7.44 5.42 3.64
CA PRO A 119 7.56 6.89 3.68
C PRO A 119 8.26 7.41 4.94
N SER A 120 9.21 6.65 5.50
CA SER A 120 9.97 7.05 6.67
C SER A 120 11.30 7.71 6.33
N VAL A 121 12.05 7.16 5.37
CA VAL A 121 13.38 7.65 5.01
C VAL A 121 13.52 7.68 3.48
N GLY A 122 14.06 8.79 2.96
CA GLY A 122 14.36 8.90 1.54
C GLY A 122 13.14 8.88 0.63
N TYR A 123 11.99 9.24 1.13
CA TYR A 123 10.75 9.20 0.36
C TYR A 123 10.58 10.50 -0.43
N SER A 124 10.58 10.37 -1.76
CA SER A 124 10.32 11.50 -2.66
C SER A 124 8.83 11.56 -2.95
N TRP A 125 8.11 12.43 -2.22
CA TRP A 125 6.66 12.49 -2.33
C TRP A 125 6.18 12.96 -3.72
N ASP A 126 6.93 13.80 -4.41
CA ASP A 126 6.58 14.28 -5.75
C ASP A 126 6.74 13.18 -6.80
N TYR A 127 7.78 12.37 -6.72
CA TYR A 127 7.93 11.18 -7.57
C TYR A 127 6.76 10.21 -7.35
N TRP A 128 6.49 9.87 -6.10
CA TRP A 128 5.43 8.93 -5.77
C TRP A 128 4.04 9.48 -6.09
N HIS A 129 3.86 10.81 -6.03
CA HIS A 129 2.61 11.42 -6.50
C HIS A 129 2.36 11.10 -7.97
N ARG A 130 3.38 11.23 -8.82
CA ARG A 130 3.24 10.90 -10.25
C ARG A 130 2.92 9.43 -10.46
N VAL A 131 3.59 8.53 -9.73
CA VAL A 131 3.34 7.09 -9.80
C VAL A 131 1.93 6.75 -9.34
N ILE A 132 1.51 7.27 -8.19
CA ILE A 132 0.18 7.00 -7.64
C ILE A 132 -0.92 7.54 -8.56
N THR A 133 -0.73 8.72 -9.11
CA THR A 133 -1.69 9.31 -10.06
C THR A 133 -1.88 8.40 -11.27
N GLU A 134 -0.79 7.88 -11.82
CA GLU A 134 -0.85 6.96 -12.95
C GLU A 134 -1.52 5.65 -12.56
N PHE A 135 -1.20 5.14 -11.36
CA PHE A 135 -1.78 3.90 -10.84
C PHE A 135 -3.30 3.99 -10.66
N MET A 136 -3.81 5.13 -10.26
CA MET A 136 -5.23 5.32 -9.95
C MET A 136 -6.08 5.76 -11.15
N LYS A 137 -5.49 5.82 -12.33
CA LYS A 137 -6.23 6.16 -13.54
C LYS A 137 -7.20 5.06 -13.98
#